data_6838a0faabfee82cc7d9cd04667f1601
#
_entry.id   6838a0faabfee82cc7d9cd04667f1601
#
_cell.length_a   1.000
_cell.length_b   1.000
_cell.length_c   1.000
_cell.angle_alpha   90.00
_cell.angle_beta   90.00
_cell.angle_gamma   90.00
#
_symmetry.space_group_name_H-M   'P 1'
#
loop_
_entity.id
_entity.type
_entity.pdbx_description
1 polymer ?
#
loop_
_entity_poly.entity_id
_entity_poly.type
_entity_poly.pdbx_seq_one_letter_code
_entity_poly.pdbx_strand_id
1 'polypeptide(L)'
;MSKDIDLEYCGKGLKGIFSHKKNLFNFDFFKMFLEILKFYKKSSKLNEFNEDISLGEYLANEKHSEYFINYHLIPMVSAIWSMPPYDAKKMPIKFFMKFFQNHGLFNLSKRPQWYTVKKRSRQYGKKVIEKISGEHFKNYKIEKIKRISNFVRIFYGSENEYFDYDKVIIATHADEAKQMIEDKSEEESKILGSFQYKKNLA
;
A
#
# COMPACT_ATOMS: atom_id res chain seq x y z
N MET A 1 -17.81 1.34 8.12
CA MET A 1 -19.03 0.86 8.81
C MET A 1 -18.86 -0.62 9.07
N SER A 2 -18.84 -1.04 10.33
CA SER A 2 -18.78 -2.47 10.66
C SER A 2 -20.22 -3.01 10.70
N LYS A 3 -20.45 -4.16 10.02
CA LYS A 3 -21.76 -4.82 10.03
C LYS A 3 -22.02 -5.56 11.35
N ASP A 4 -20.97 -5.87 12.09
CA ASP A 4 -21.05 -6.67 13.34
C ASP A 4 -21.42 -5.82 14.56
N ILE A 5 -21.14 -4.52 14.49
CA ILE A 5 -21.52 -3.54 15.50
C ILE A 5 -22.03 -2.29 14.80
N ASP A 6 -23.02 -1.63 15.42
CA ASP A 6 -23.58 -0.35 14.94
C ASP A 6 -22.59 0.80 15.23
N LEU A 7 -21.44 0.77 14.53
CA LEU A 7 -20.36 1.74 14.67
C LEU A 7 -20.14 2.49 13.37
N GLU A 8 -20.40 3.78 13.40
CA GLU A 8 -20.12 4.70 12.29
C GLU A 8 -19.50 5.98 12.80
N TYR A 9 -18.33 6.32 12.26
CA TYR A 9 -17.66 7.59 12.53
C TYR A 9 -16.71 7.95 11.39
N CYS A 10 -16.33 9.22 11.34
CA CYS A 10 -15.41 9.71 10.32
C CYS A 10 -14.40 10.68 10.94
N GLY A 11 -13.19 10.69 10.41
CA GLY A 11 -12.07 11.49 10.91
C GLY A 11 -12.14 13.00 10.60
N LYS A 12 -13.30 13.54 10.23
CA LYS A 12 -13.48 14.98 9.92
C LYS A 12 -13.81 15.81 11.18
N GLY A 13 -12.89 15.78 12.15
CA GLY A 13 -13.06 16.52 13.41
C GLY A 13 -14.18 15.97 14.32
N LEU A 14 -14.54 16.72 15.36
CA LEU A 14 -15.53 16.31 16.36
C LEU A 14 -16.89 15.97 15.74
N LYS A 15 -17.35 16.74 14.75
CA LYS A 15 -18.61 16.47 14.06
C LYS A 15 -18.62 15.12 13.34
N GLY A 16 -17.49 14.71 12.79
CA GLY A 16 -17.36 13.41 12.13
C GLY A 16 -17.27 12.25 13.14
N ILE A 17 -16.60 12.46 14.26
CA ILE A 17 -16.45 11.46 15.32
C ILE A 17 -17.82 11.14 15.93
N PHE A 18 -18.63 12.16 16.19
CA PHE A 18 -19.96 12.03 16.78
C PHE A 18 -21.10 12.14 15.74
N SER A 19 -20.83 11.78 14.49
CA SER A 19 -21.86 11.79 13.43
C SER A 19 -23.03 10.86 13.75
N HIS A 20 -22.75 9.74 14.40
CA HIS A 20 -23.77 8.81 14.87
C HIS A 20 -24.07 9.04 16.36
N LYS A 21 -25.30 9.47 16.68
CA LYS A 21 -25.69 9.86 18.06
C LYS A 21 -25.51 8.74 19.09
N LYS A 22 -25.65 7.47 18.70
CA LYS A 22 -25.44 6.32 19.58
C LYS A 22 -24.00 6.23 20.12
N ASN A 23 -23.01 6.77 19.38
CA ASN A 23 -21.62 6.81 19.84
C ASN A 23 -21.45 7.60 21.14
N LEU A 24 -22.33 8.58 21.41
CA LEU A 24 -22.31 9.39 22.64
C LEU A 24 -22.59 8.57 23.90
N PHE A 25 -23.25 7.43 23.77
CA PHE A 25 -23.62 6.55 24.89
C PHE A 25 -22.84 5.22 24.86
N ASN A 26 -21.82 5.09 23.99
CA ASN A 26 -21.02 3.89 23.85
C ASN A 26 -19.69 4.05 24.58
N PHE A 27 -19.54 3.37 25.71
CA PHE A 27 -18.31 3.43 26.52
C PHE A 27 -17.08 2.89 25.77
N ASP A 28 -17.23 1.80 25.01
CA ASP A 28 -16.13 1.22 24.23
C ASP A 28 -15.68 2.16 23.12
N PHE A 29 -16.60 2.93 22.54
CA PHE A 29 -16.27 3.97 21.58
C PHE A 29 -15.40 5.08 22.18
N PHE A 30 -15.76 5.56 23.39
CA PHE A 30 -14.95 6.58 24.08
C PHE A 30 -13.57 6.03 24.46
N LYS A 31 -13.50 4.81 24.97
CA LYS A 31 -12.24 4.13 25.26
C LYS A 31 -11.37 4.04 24.02
N MET A 32 -11.92 3.57 22.90
CA MET A 32 -11.23 3.53 21.60
C MET A 32 -10.72 4.91 21.20
N PHE A 33 -11.53 5.96 21.34
CA PHE A 33 -11.13 7.31 21.00
C PHE A 33 -9.93 7.80 21.83
N LEU A 34 -9.92 7.54 23.13
CA LEU A 34 -8.78 7.84 23.99
C LEU A 34 -7.53 7.04 23.60
N GLU A 35 -7.69 5.79 23.21
CA GLU A 35 -6.59 4.96 22.71
C GLU A 35 -6.04 5.50 21.38
N ILE A 36 -6.89 5.98 20.47
CA ILE A 36 -6.45 6.66 19.24
C ILE A 36 -5.57 7.87 19.59
N LEU A 37 -5.99 8.71 20.52
CA LEU A 37 -5.23 9.89 20.95
C LEU A 37 -3.87 9.50 21.55
N LYS A 38 -3.86 8.49 22.44
CA LYS A 38 -2.64 7.96 23.06
C LYS A 38 -1.69 7.40 22.02
N PHE A 39 -2.21 6.57 21.11
CA PHE A 39 -1.45 5.96 20.03
C PHE A 39 -0.83 7.02 19.10
N TYR A 40 -1.60 8.02 18.67
CA TYR A 40 -1.10 9.10 17.81
C TYR A 40 -0.03 9.96 18.49
N LYS A 41 -0.20 10.28 19.77
CA LYS A 41 0.81 11.02 20.54
C LYS A 41 2.12 10.25 20.67
N LYS A 42 2.06 8.93 20.85
CA LYS A 42 3.26 8.06 20.96
C LYS A 42 3.99 7.90 19.64
N SER A 43 3.31 8.04 18.51
CA SER A 43 3.88 7.90 17.17
C SER A 43 4.96 8.92 16.83
N SER A 44 5.01 10.05 17.54
CA SER A 44 6.07 11.06 17.37
C SER A 44 7.46 10.58 17.78
N LYS A 45 7.55 9.45 18.49
CA LYS A 45 8.79 8.88 19.04
C LYS A 45 9.26 7.67 18.22
N LEU A 46 9.43 7.85 16.91
CA LEU A 46 9.84 6.78 15.97
C LEU A 46 11.11 6.02 16.36
N ASN A 47 12.06 6.70 17.02
CA ASN A 47 13.34 6.11 17.39
C ASN A 47 13.22 5.08 18.55
N GLU A 48 12.07 5.01 19.21
CA GLU A 48 11.82 4.07 20.31
C GLU A 48 11.29 2.71 19.81
N PHE A 49 10.99 2.57 18.51
CA PHE A 49 10.44 1.33 17.97
C PHE A 49 11.55 0.38 17.50
N ASN A 50 11.47 -0.87 17.94
CA ASN A 50 12.30 -1.94 17.42
C ASN A 50 11.85 -2.29 16.00
N GLU A 51 12.81 -2.43 15.07
CA GLU A 51 12.52 -2.77 13.66
C GLU A 51 11.98 -4.20 13.51
N ASP A 52 12.32 -5.09 14.41
CA ASP A 52 11.96 -6.51 14.37
C ASP A 52 10.58 -6.79 14.99
N ILE A 53 9.93 -5.80 15.62
CA ILE A 53 8.61 -5.96 16.20
C ILE A 53 7.53 -5.69 15.15
N SER A 54 6.57 -6.62 15.04
CA SER A 54 5.38 -6.44 14.22
C SER A 54 4.36 -5.49 14.86
N LEU A 55 3.47 -4.94 14.05
CA LEU A 55 2.35 -4.12 14.53
C LEU A 55 1.49 -4.90 15.55
N GLY A 56 1.24 -6.20 15.31
CA GLY A 56 0.46 -7.03 16.22
C GLY A 56 1.13 -7.21 17.59
N GLU A 57 2.45 -7.52 17.60
CA GLU A 57 3.22 -7.63 18.86
C GLU A 57 3.27 -6.29 19.60
N TYR A 58 3.48 -5.20 18.90
CA TYR A 58 3.43 -3.86 19.51
C TYR A 58 2.10 -3.58 20.18
N LEU A 59 0.99 -3.86 19.50
CA LEU A 59 -0.36 -3.64 20.03
C LEU A 59 -0.66 -4.50 21.26
N ALA A 60 -0.18 -5.75 21.27
CA ALA A 60 -0.29 -6.64 22.42
C ALA A 60 0.54 -6.16 23.61
N ASN A 61 1.80 -5.78 23.40
CA ASN A 61 2.71 -5.28 24.42
C ASN A 61 2.18 -3.99 25.08
N GLU A 62 1.58 -3.10 24.28
CA GLU A 62 0.97 -1.85 24.74
C GLU A 62 -0.42 -2.05 25.36
N LYS A 63 -0.93 -3.27 25.37
CA LYS A 63 -2.26 -3.63 25.91
C LYS A 63 -3.39 -2.79 25.32
N HIS A 64 -3.34 -2.56 24.00
CA HIS A 64 -4.45 -1.92 23.29
C HIS A 64 -5.69 -2.82 23.31
N SER A 65 -6.87 -2.20 23.38
CA SER A 65 -8.13 -2.95 23.38
C SER A 65 -8.40 -3.60 22.02
N GLU A 66 -9.03 -4.77 22.03
CA GLU A 66 -9.50 -5.43 20.80
C GLU A 66 -10.47 -4.53 20.02
N TYR A 67 -11.22 -3.68 20.69
CA TYR A 67 -12.11 -2.72 20.04
C TYR A 67 -11.35 -1.70 19.21
N PHE A 68 -10.27 -1.09 19.75
CA PHE A 68 -9.38 -0.19 19.01
C PHE A 68 -8.70 -0.92 17.83
N ILE A 69 -8.20 -2.12 18.09
CA ILE A 69 -7.48 -2.91 17.09
C ILE A 69 -8.40 -3.26 15.91
N ASN A 70 -9.57 -3.84 16.19
CA ASN A 70 -10.43 -4.43 15.17
C ASN A 70 -11.36 -3.42 14.49
N TYR A 71 -11.68 -2.28 15.12
CA TYR A 71 -12.63 -1.32 14.56
C TYR A 71 -12.03 0.03 14.18
N HIS A 72 -10.75 0.26 14.49
CA HIS A 72 -10.06 1.45 14.03
C HIS A 72 -8.78 1.13 13.26
N LEU A 73 -7.79 0.52 13.91
CA LEU A 73 -6.44 0.46 13.38
C LEU A 73 -6.30 -0.55 12.24
N ILE A 74 -6.66 -1.79 12.45
CA ILE A 74 -6.51 -2.85 11.44
C ILE A 74 -7.36 -2.60 10.19
N PRO A 75 -8.64 -2.17 10.28
CA PRO A 75 -9.40 -1.79 9.09
C PRO A 75 -8.76 -0.67 8.28
N MET A 76 -8.17 0.32 8.95
CA MET A 76 -7.47 1.42 8.28
C MET A 76 -6.20 0.93 7.56
N VAL A 77 -5.39 0.10 8.22
CA VAL A 77 -4.20 -0.53 7.62
C VAL A 77 -4.60 -1.40 6.42
N SER A 78 -5.59 -2.26 6.61
CA SER A 78 -6.11 -3.15 5.55
C SER A 78 -6.60 -2.36 4.34
N ALA A 79 -7.27 -1.24 4.54
CA ALA A 79 -7.77 -0.40 3.46
C ALA A 79 -6.63 0.32 2.71
N ILE A 80 -5.59 0.80 3.41
CA ILE A 80 -4.46 1.50 2.80
C ILE A 80 -3.64 0.57 1.91
N TRP A 81 -3.34 -0.63 2.38
CA TRP A 81 -2.49 -1.59 1.67
C TRP A 81 -3.26 -2.71 0.96
N SER A 82 -4.59 -2.64 0.96
CA SER A 82 -5.45 -3.67 0.36
C SER A 82 -5.07 -5.09 0.80
N MET A 83 -4.84 -5.27 2.10
CA MET A 83 -4.38 -6.54 2.68
C MET A 83 -5.35 -7.11 3.72
N PRO A 84 -5.39 -8.44 3.91
CA PRO A 84 -6.20 -9.06 4.96
C PRO A 84 -5.76 -8.61 6.36
N PRO A 85 -6.67 -8.57 7.36
CA PRO A 85 -6.38 -8.18 8.74
C PRO A 85 -5.22 -8.95 9.38
N TYR A 86 -5.10 -10.24 9.09
CA TYR A 86 -4.01 -11.08 9.58
C TYR A 86 -2.63 -10.62 9.12
N ASP A 87 -2.52 -10.24 7.85
CA ASP A 87 -1.25 -9.74 7.29
C ASP A 87 -0.94 -8.33 7.75
N ALA A 88 -1.96 -7.51 7.97
CA ALA A 88 -1.80 -6.18 8.55
C ALA A 88 -1.12 -6.22 9.94
N LYS A 89 -1.44 -7.23 10.76
CA LYS A 89 -0.79 -7.43 12.07
C LYS A 89 0.69 -7.83 11.96
N LYS A 90 1.13 -8.43 10.86
CA LYS A 90 2.54 -8.82 10.63
C LYS A 90 3.43 -7.69 10.13
N MET A 91 2.85 -6.55 9.77
CA MET A 91 3.61 -5.41 9.26
C MET A 91 4.63 -4.92 10.30
N PRO A 92 5.90 -4.64 9.91
CA PRO A 92 6.88 -4.04 10.80
C PRO A 92 6.38 -2.70 11.36
N ILE A 93 6.40 -2.54 12.68
CA ILE A 93 5.86 -1.35 13.36
C ILE A 93 6.53 -0.07 12.88
N LYS A 94 7.83 -0.09 12.67
CA LYS A 94 8.60 1.07 12.22
C LYS A 94 8.17 1.53 10.82
N PHE A 95 7.93 0.58 9.91
CA PHE A 95 7.43 0.88 8.57
C PHE A 95 6.04 1.54 8.63
N PHE A 96 5.13 0.95 9.42
CA PHE A 96 3.80 1.50 9.66
C PHE A 96 3.87 2.92 10.20
N MET A 97 4.63 3.15 11.27
CA MET A 97 4.76 4.46 11.92
C MET A 97 5.32 5.51 10.97
N LYS A 98 6.39 5.19 10.24
CA LYS A 98 7.01 6.08 9.26
C LYS A 98 6.06 6.47 8.13
N PHE A 99 5.30 5.51 7.61
CA PHE A 99 4.30 5.76 6.57
C PHE A 99 3.22 6.72 7.08
N PHE A 100 2.63 6.43 8.25
CA PHE A 100 1.57 7.26 8.82
C PHE A 100 2.04 8.68 9.13
N GLN A 101 3.27 8.83 9.60
CA GLN A 101 3.88 10.13 9.85
C GLN A 101 4.09 10.91 8.56
N ASN A 102 4.69 10.30 7.54
CA ASN A 102 4.96 10.93 6.25
C ASN A 102 3.67 11.42 5.56
N HIS A 103 2.57 10.69 5.75
CA HIS A 103 1.27 11.04 5.20
C HIS A 103 0.40 11.91 6.12
N GLY A 104 0.93 12.33 7.28
CA GLY A 104 0.20 13.16 8.24
C GLY A 104 -1.06 12.49 8.83
N LEU A 105 -1.12 11.15 8.82
CA LEU A 105 -2.31 10.39 9.26
C LEU A 105 -2.49 10.42 10.79
N PHE A 106 -1.41 10.69 11.53
CA PHE A 106 -1.47 10.90 12.98
C PHE A 106 -1.96 12.29 13.40
N ASN A 107 -2.09 13.22 12.46
CA ASN A 107 -2.56 14.56 12.78
C ASN A 107 -4.07 14.55 13.02
N LEU A 108 -4.50 15.04 14.16
CA LEU A 108 -5.93 15.21 14.50
C LEU A 108 -6.49 16.50 13.91
N SER A 109 -5.64 17.51 13.76
CA SER A 109 -5.94 18.80 13.14
C SER A 109 -4.96 19.07 12.00
N LYS A 110 -5.32 19.96 11.06
CA LYS A 110 -4.48 20.32 9.90
C LYS A 110 -4.10 19.12 9.02
N ARG A 111 -5.01 18.16 8.87
CA ARG A 111 -4.81 17.06 7.92
C ARG A 111 -4.68 17.62 6.50
N PRO A 112 -3.77 17.08 5.67
CA PRO A 112 -3.68 17.47 4.28
C PRO A 112 -5.03 17.28 3.57
N GLN A 113 -5.42 18.24 2.75
CA GLN A 113 -6.59 18.07 1.89
C GLN A 113 -6.24 17.08 0.78
N TRP A 114 -6.99 15.99 0.71
CA TRP A 114 -6.82 15.02 -0.36
C TRP A 114 -7.49 15.47 -1.64
N TYR A 115 -6.78 15.32 -2.74
CA TYR A 115 -7.27 15.61 -4.08
C TYR A 115 -7.11 14.38 -4.97
N THR A 116 -7.96 14.25 -5.95
CA THR A 116 -7.84 13.24 -6.99
C THR A 116 -8.00 13.89 -8.36
N VAL A 117 -7.47 13.24 -9.38
CA VAL A 117 -7.59 13.75 -10.76
C VAL A 117 -9.04 13.64 -11.22
N LYS A 118 -9.63 14.76 -11.65
CA LYS A 118 -10.98 14.77 -12.24
C LYS A 118 -11.03 13.81 -13.43
N LYS A 119 -12.04 12.94 -13.48
CA LYS A 119 -12.19 11.84 -14.44
C LYS A 119 -11.11 10.75 -14.32
N ARG A 120 -10.55 10.54 -13.11
CA ARG A 120 -9.61 9.47 -12.73
C ARG A 120 -8.20 9.57 -13.34
N SER A 121 -7.30 8.71 -12.89
CA SER A 121 -5.88 8.70 -13.25
C SER A 121 -5.60 8.56 -14.75
N ARG A 122 -6.51 7.95 -15.51
CA ARG A 122 -6.38 7.82 -16.98
C ARG A 122 -6.11 9.15 -17.68
N GLN A 123 -6.54 10.28 -17.09
CA GLN A 123 -6.36 11.60 -17.70
C GLN A 123 -4.89 12.03 -17.71
N TYR A 124 -4.16 11.85 -16.61
CA TYR A 124 -2.74 12.17 -16.62
C TYR A 124 -1.93 11.16 -17.45
N GLY A 125 -2.31 9.88 -17.42
CA GLY A 125 -1.67 8.86 -18.26
C GLY A 125 -1.73 9.22 -19.75
N LYS A 126 -2.90 9.66 -20.25
CA LYS A 126 -3.03 10.15 -21.63
C LYS A 126 -2.07 11.30 -21.92
N LYS A 127 -2.03 12.31 -21.03
CA LYS A 127 -1.17 13.48 -21.20
C LYS A 127 0.33 13.15 -21.16
N VAL A 128 0.72 12.13 -20.38
CA VAL A 128 2.09 11.65 -20.38
C VAL A 128 2.43 10.99 -21.69
N ILE A 129 1.57 10.09 -22.19
CA ILE A 129 1.76 9.39 -23.47
C ILE A 129 1.87 10.40 -24.62
N GLU A 130 1.03 11.43 -24.67
CA GLU A 130 1.07 12.49 -25.68
C GLU A 130 2.41 13.26 -25.73
N LYS A 131 3.18 13.24 -24.64
CA LYS A 131 4.50 13.92 -24.55
C LYS A 131 5.68 13.00 -24.86
N ILE A 132 5.47 11.71 -24.96
CA ILE A 132 6.52 10.76 -25.31
C ILE A 132 6.66 10.76 -26.83
N SER A 133 7.87 11.05 -27.32
CA SER A 133 8.18 11.14 -28.76
C SER A 133 8.48 9.80 -29.43
N GLY A 134 8.33 8.69 -28.75
CA GLY A 134 8.61 7.35 -29.28
C GLY A 134 7.36 6.65 -29.83
N GLU A 135 7.57 5.50 -30.41
CA GLU A 135 6.49 4.62 -30.86
C GLU A 135 5.77 3.97 -29.66
N HIS A 136 4.48 3.74 -29.81
CA HIS A 136 3.63 3.16 -28.77
C HIS A 136 3.00 1.87 -29.26
N PHE A 137 3.50 0.75 -28.81
CA PHE A 137 2.95 -0.56 -29.10
C PHE A 137 1.92 -0.96 -28.03
N LYS A 138 0.74 -1.38 -28.45
CA LYS A 138 -0.33 -1.87 -27.58
C LYS A 138 -0.70 -3.29 -27.96
N ASN A 139 -1.11 -4.07 -26.96
CA ASN A 139 -1.51 -5.46 -27.15
C ASN A 139 -0.36 -6.39 -27.60
N TYR A 140 0.86 -5.96 -27.38
CA TYR A 140 2.03 -6.83 -27.55
C TYR A 140 2.26 -7.62 -26.26
N LYS A 141 2.14 -8.92 -26.34
CA LYS A 141 2.49 -9.79 -25.23
C LYS A 141 3.99 -10.03 -25.27
N ILE A 142 4.70 -9.48 -24.31
CA ILE A 142 6.14 -9.72 -24.16
C ILE A 142 6.32 -11.10 -23.55
N GLU A 143 7.02 -11.97 -24.29
CA GLU A 143 7.26 -13.35 -23.86
C GLU A 143 8.61 -13.46 -23.13
N LYS A 144 9.65 -12.78 -23.64
CA LYS A 144 11.00 -12.95 -23.14
C LYS A 144 11.83 -11.70 -23.38
N ILE A 145 12.76 -11.44 -22.48
CA ILE A 145 13.76 -10.37 -22.56
C ILE A 145 15.13 -10.99 -22.34
N LYS A 146 16.09 -10.69 -23.21
CA LYS A 146 17.44 -11.22 -23.16
C LYS A 146 18.47 -10.12 -23.39
N ARG A 147 19.47 -10.03 -22.53
CA ARG A 147 20.64 -9.16 -22.73
C ARG A 147 21.61 -9.80 -23.70
N ILE A 148 22.05 -9.06 -24.69
CA ILE A 148 22.99 -9.55 -25.75
C ILE A 148 24.07 -8.49 -25.88
N SER A 149 25.25 -8.73 -25.31
CA SER A 149 26.41 -7.83 -25.37
C SER A 149 26.06 -6.34 -25.24
N ASN A 150 25.76 -5.65 -26.32
CA ASN A 150 25.55 -4.21 -26.39
C ASN A 150 24.08 -3.78 -26.51
N PHE A 151 23.12 -4.70 -26.53
CA PHE A 151 21.70 -4.42 -26.68
C PHE A 151 20.84 -5.40 -25.90
N VAL A 152 19.56 -5.10 -25.77
CA VAL A 152 18.58 -5.95 -25.12
C VAL A 152 17.52 -6.33 -26.15
N ARG A 153 17.27 -7.60 -26.32
CA ARG A 153 16.25 -8.16 -27.19
C ARG A 153 14.97 -8.45 -26.45
N ILE A 154 13.88 -7.96 -26.98
CA ILE A 154 12.52 -8.19 -26.47
C ILE A 154 11.80 -9.07 -27.49
N PHE A 155 11.40 -10.27 -27.05
CA PHE A 155 10.59 -11.19 -27.83
C PHE A 155 9.12 -10.99 -27.54
N TYR A 156 8.29 -11.02 -28.58
CA TYR A 156 6.84 -10.88 -28.46
C TYR A 156 6.11 -11.83 -29.41
N GLY A 157 4.83 -12.09 -29.14
CA GLY A 157 4.05 -13.00 -29.95
C GLY A 157 4.49 -14.47 -29.86
N SER A 158 3.94 -15.31 -30.73
CA SER A 158 4.15 -16.78 -30.70
C SER A 158 5.27 -17.29 -31.55
N GLU A 159 5.92 -16.46 -32.40
CA GLU A 159 6.84 -16.88 -33.47
C GLU A 159 8.26 -16.31 -33.32
N ASN A 160 8.73 -16.03 -32.15
CA ASN A 160 10.06 -15.44 -31.91
C ASN A 160 10.32 -14.10 -32.64
N GLU A 161 9.25 -13.33 -32.90
CA GLU A 161 9.40 -11.95 -33.34
C GLU A 161 10.07 -11.13 -32.24
N TYR A 162 10.93 -10.18 -32.62
CA TYR A 162 11.67 -9.41 -31.61
C TYR A 162 11.97 -7.98 -32.08
N PHE A 163 12.22 -7.14 -31.05
CA PHE A 163 12.82 -5.81 -31.20
C PHE A 163 14.12 -5.76 -30.41
N ASP A 164 15.10 -5.05 -30.93
CA ASP A 164 16.37 -4.79 -30.26
C ASP A 164 16.44 -3.32 -29.83
N TYR A 165 16.87 -3.10 -28.56
CA TYR A 165 17.00 -1.77 -27.96
C TYR A 165 18.32 -1.65 -27.21
N ASP A 166 18.90 -0.45 -27.16
CA ASP A 166 20.09 -0.19 -26.36
C ASP A 166 19.87 -0.40 -24.87
N LYS A 167 18.66 -0.03 -24.37
CA LYS A 167 18.26 -0.16 -22.97
C LYS A 167 16.79 -0.46 -22.87
N VAL A 168 16.42 -1.21 -21.82
CA VAL A 168 15.03 -1.56 -21.52
C VAL A 168 14.72 -1.25 -20.04
N ILE A 169 13.57 -0.65 -19.81
CA ILE A 169 12.99 -0.48 -18.47
C ILE A 169 11.77 -1.39 -18.37
N ILE A 170 11.82 -2.34 -17.44
CA ILE A 170 10.72 -3.25 -17.15
C ILE A 170 9.89 -2.63 -16.03
N ALA A 171 8.65 -2.24 -16.32
CA ALA A 171 7.72 -1.62 -15.38
C ALA A 171 6.48 -2.49 -15.11
N THR A 172 6.69 -3.80 -15.02
CA THR A 172 5.66 -4.78 -14.64
C THR A 172 5.79 -5.18 -13.17
N HIS A 173 4.96 -6.09 -12.70
CA HIS A 173 5.16 -6.72 -11.39
C HIS A 173 6.48 -7.51 -11.36
N ALA A 174 7.08 -7.65 -10.18
CA ALA A 174 8.39 -8.29 -10.04
C ALA A 174 8.38 -9.79 -10.41
N ASP A 175 7.28 -10.48 -10.15
CA ASP A 175 7.08 -11.88 -10.54
C ASP A 175 6.97 -12.04 -12.07
N GLU A 176 6.29 -11.13 -12.76
CA GLU A 176 6.23 -11.06 -14.23
C GLU A 176 7.60 -10.74 -14.80
N ALA A 177 8.30 -9.72 -14.27
CA ALA A 177 9.66 -9.40 -14.67
C ALA A 177 10.60 -10.59 -14.52
N LYS A 178 10.50 -11.31 -13.38
CA LYS A 178 11.26 -12.54 -13.14
C LYS A 178 11.02 -13.61 -14.20
N GLN A 179 9.77 -13.75 -14.67
CA GLN A 179 9.43 -14.72 -15.71
C GLN A 179 9.99 -14.33 -17.07
N MET A 180 9.89 -13.04 -17.42
CA MET A 180 10.31 -12.54 -18.73
C MET A 180 11.83 -12.51 -18.94
N ILE A 181 12.63 -12.19 -17.92
CA ILE A 181 14.09 -12.11 -18.06
C ILE A 181 14.67 -13.53 -18.19
N GLU A 182 15.21 -13.86 -19.38
CA GLU A 182 15.78 -15.17 -19.66
C GLU A 182 17.12 -15.38 -18.95
N ASP A 183 18.01 -14.42 -19.06
CA ASP A 183 19.41 -14.45 -18.61
C ASP A 183 19.59 -13.81 -17.21
N LYS A 184 18.56 -13.88 -16.36
CA LYS A 184 18.63 -13.36 -14.99
C LYS A 184 19.68 -14.08 -14.15
N SER A 185 20.43 -13.30 -13.37
CA SER A 185 21.37 -13.83 -12.40
C SER A 185 20.63 -14.49 -11.21
N GLU A 186 21.36 -15.26 -10.40
CA GLU A 186 20.82 -15.83 -9.16
C GLU A 186 20.34 -14.74 -8.19
N GLU A 187 21.08 -13.63 -8.10
CA GLU A 187 20.73 -12.49 -7.26
C GLU A 187 19.45 -11.81 -7.75
N GLU A 188 19.35 -11.52 -9.05
CA GLU A 188 18.12 -10.97 -9.66
C GLU A 188 16.92 -11.91 -9.40
N SER A 189 17.11 -13.21 -9.60
CA SER A 189 16.07 -14.21 -9.34
C SER A 189 15.62 -14.24 -7.88
N LYS A 190 16.55 -14.09 -6.93
CA LYS A 190 16.28 -14.03 -5.50
C LYS A 190 15.55 -12.75 -5.13
N ILE A 191 16.03 -11.60 -5.59
CA ILE A 191 15.42 -10.29 -5.28
C ILE A 191 14.02 -10.20 -5.87
N LEU A 192 13.85 -10.46 -7.16
CA LEU A 192 12.54 -10.41 -7.82
C LEU A 192 11.55 -11.44 -7.23
N GLY A 193 12.05 -12.59 -6.82
CA GLY A 193 11.25 -13.63 -6.18
C GLY A 193 10.87 -13.35 -4.73
N SER A 194 11.46 -12.34 -4.08
CA SER A 194 11.10 -11.96 -2.72
C SER A 194 9.80 -11.17 -2.63
N PHE A 195 9.34 -10.59 -3.73
CA PHE A 195 8.07 -9.89 -3.81
C PHE A 195 6.91 -10.89 -3.89
N GLN A 196 6.04 -10.87 -2.90
CA GLN A 196 4.89 -11.76 -2.85
C GLN A 196 3.61 -11.00 -3.21
N TYR A 197 2.90 -11.50 -4.20
CA TYR A 197 1.61 -10.96 -4.62
C TYR A 197 0.47 -11.83 -4.11
N LYS A 198 -0.61 -11.19 -3.67
CA LYS A 198 -1.81 -11.87 -3.18
C LYS A 198 -3.02 -11.44 -3.99
N LYS A 199 -3.92 -12.40 -4.25
CA LYS A 199 -5.21 -12.09 -4.85
C LYS A 199 -6.08 -11.35 -3.82
N ASN A 200 -6.62 -10.21 -4.23
CA ASN A 200 -7.60 -9.46 -3.46
C ASN A 200 -8.96 -9.49 -4.16
N LEU A 201 -10.01 -9.57 -3.34
CA LEU A 201 -11.37 -9.30 -3.79
C LEU A 201 -11.69 -7.84 -3.43
N ALA A 202 -11.96 -7.03 -4.43
CA ALA A 202 -12.37 -5.63 -4.28
C ALA A 202 -13.90 -5.50 -4.41
#